data_18515adaff168df971cee29515fb6129
#
_entry.id   18515adaff168df971cee29515fb6129
#
_cell.length_a   1.000
_cell.length_b   1.000
_cell.length_c   1.000
_cell.angle_alpha   90.00
_cell.angle_beta   90.00
_cell.angle_gamma   90.00
#
_symmetry.space_group_name_H-M   'P 1'
#
loop_
_entity.id
_entity.type
_entity.pdbx_description
1 polymer ?
#
loop_
_entity_poly.entity_id
_entity_poly.type
_entity_poly.pdbx_seq_one_letter_code
_entity_poly.pdbx_strand_id
1 'polypeptide(L)'
;MASVRDGAVFSNPVIPGFNPDPTVCVVPATNSTPTTFFLSTSTFEYFPGCAIYSSADLINWKHIGHALTRRSQIEMRTVEPGAGSWASTLRYRPKEKRWYLANGLFQRYRPTSDERIFPRGFYVWTDNIWDDNAWSNPVYFDNPGFDQDLFWDDDDKVYLSTTVRMSKRTPGLKMKDFAIHISEIDITTGRTLTPPQVIRESPHGIAEGSHIVRKGRYYYLFTAEGGTEAGHQEWVFRSDIGPYGPWEGQGQALWYNGPEEEVQRTGHCDIFEDGDGRWWAVMLGVRPVKSEGKYIEPQMGRETFLVRVDWVDDWPIFNQGRNITLRTVGREHVQKAPVANAVGVRWRADLSKSSLELGWYHKNTPIKPCYSLTERPGYLRLFGNCFDLNSPESPAMLLRKQTSYNESFRAEMIFKPSRAGYESGITVWWSQYSYATIGIAAVREDDGSLAVPTIVTREPTGKVSELKIGYPVLRSKTSACPGLDLDHHVQLAIAAQPTKYEMSLDIGGITANVSFKSEDLTIYPPVGGAFCGVMFGVYSCGQSEPVLDPSDFTNIEILETEER
;
A
#
# COMPACT_ATOMS: atom_id res chain seq x y z
N MET A 1 -1.15 21.50 -38.10
CA MET A 1 -1.40 20.40 -37.14
C MET A 1 -0.65 19.19 -37.67
N ALA A 2 0.52 18.90 -37.11
CA ALA A 2 1.26 17.69 -37.46
C ALA A 2 0.49 16.51 -36.84
N SER A 3 0.16 15.50 -37.64
CA SER A 3 -0.41 14.24 -37.15
C SER A 3 0.54 13.63 -36.14
N VAL A 4 0.16 13.63 -34.88
CA VAL A 4 0.85 12.86 -33.85
C VAL A 4 0.76 11.41 -34.32
N ARG A 5 1.89 10.81 -34.70
CA ARG A 5 1.98 9.35 -34.93
C ARG A 5 1.53 8.71 -33.62
N ASP A 6 0.60 7.76 -33.71
CA ASP A 6 0.13 6.99 -32.55
C ASP A 6 1.36 6.46 -31.81
N GLY A 7 1.63 7.01 -30.63
CA GLY A 7 2.71 6.57 -29.76
C GLY A 7 2.44 5.15 -29.28
N ALA A 8 3.48 4.44 -28.88
CA ALA A 8 3.34 3.11 -28.29
C ALA A 8 2.39 3.14 -27.08
N VAL A 9 1.51 2.17 -27.01
CA VAL A 9 0.52 2.03 -25.92
C VAL A 9 1.07 1.05 -24.89
N PHE A 10 0.97 1.41 -23.61
CA PHE A 10 1.29 0.53 -22.50
C PHE A 10 0.07 0.34 -21.57
N SER A 11 0.12 -0.69 -20.73
CA SER A 11 -0.93 -0.96 -19.77
C SER A 11 -0.67 -0.25 -18.44
N ASN A 12 -1.67 0.41 -17.90
CA ASN A 12 -1.74 0.88 -16.53
C ASN A 12 -2.68 -0.03 -15.70
N PRO A 13 -2.48 -0.14 -14.38
CA PRO A 13 -1.37 0.41 -13.59
C PRO A 13 -0.01 -0.24 -13.95
N VAL A 14 1.09 0.51 -13.82
CA VAL A 14 2.43 -0.03 -14.02
C VAL A 14 2.90 -0.87 -12.83
N ILE A 15 2.36 -0.60 -11.63
CA ILE A 15 2.52 -1.45 -10.45
C ILE A 15 1.11 -1.77 -9.93
N PRO A 16 0.58 -2.96 -10.21
CA PRO A 16 -0.75 -3.36 -9.80
C PRO A 16 -0.85 -3.74 -8.32
N GLY A 17 -2.07 -3.73 -7.79
CA GLY A 17 -2.38 -3.96 -6.39
C GLY A 17 -2.04 -2.76 -5.52
N PHE A 18 -2.26 -2.88 -4.23
CA PHE A 18 -2.07 -1.83 -3.26
C PHE A 18 -0.65 -1.24 -3.27
N ASN A 19 -0.44 -0.20 -4.04
CA ASN A 19 0.81 0.56 -4.20
C ASN A 19 0.49 2.06 -4.44
N PRO A 20 -0.05 2.76 -3.43
CA PRO A 20 -0.45 4.16 -3.55
C PRO A 20 0.71 5.13 -3.31
N ASP A 21 0.41 6.40 -3.57
CA ASP A 21 1.28 7.54 -3.27
C ASP A 21 2.70 7.35 -3.85
N PRO A 22 2.83 7.05 -5.17
CA PRO A 22 4.12 6.74 -5.75
C PRO A 22 5.00 7.99 -5.84
N THR A 23 6.29 7.82 -5.56
CA THR A 23 7.33 8.82 -5.74
C THR A 23 8.51 8.23 -6.51
N VAL A 24 9.12 8.99 -7.41
CA VAL A 24 10.19 8.51 -8.30
C VAL A 24 11.44 9.37 -8.20
N CYS A 25 12.60 8.74 -8.16
CA CYS A 25 13.86 9.41 -8.44
C CYS A 25 14.62 8.73 -9.59
N VAL A 26 15.43 9.52 -10.27
CA VAL A 26 16.19 9.10 -11.44
C VAL A 26 17.68 9.09 -11.10
N VAL A 27 18.32 7.97 -11.31
CA VAL A 27 19.78 7.86 -11.28
C VAL A 27 20.29 7.90 -12.71
N PRO A 28 21.04 8.96 -13.09
CA PRO A 28 21.52 9.11 -14.45
C PRO A 28 22.43 7.98 -14.89
N ALA A 29 22.47 7.71 -16.19
CA ALA A 29 23.40 6.77 -16.79
C ALA A 29 24.85 7.13 -16.47
N THR A 30 25.67 6.11 -16.31
CA THR A 30 27.14 6.20 -16.24
C THR A 30 27.73 5.46 -17.41
N ASN A 31 29.05 5.45 -17.53
CA ASN A 31 29.74 4.65 -18.57
C ASN A 31 29.46 3.13 -18.46
N SER A 32 29.03 2.65 -17.29
CA SER A 32 28.82 1.22 -17.00
C SER A 32 27.37 0.85 -16.67
N THR A 33 26.50 1.80 -16.42
CA THR A 33 25.11 1.56 -16.02
C THR A 33 24.15 2.45 -16.81
N PRO A 34 23.00 1.93 -17.28
CA PRO A 34 21.96 2.73 -17.89
C PRO A 34 21.28 3.62 -16.85
N THR A 35 20.53 4.61 -17.32
CA THR A 35 19.58 5.36 -16.47
C THR A 35 18.69 4.35 -15.72
N THR A 36 18.58 4.53 -14.42
CA THR A 36 17.77 3.66 -13.55
C THR A 36 16.77 4.49 -12.77
N PHE A 37 15.54 4.05 -12.78
CA PHE A 37 14.45 4.67 -12.05
C PHE A 37 14.19 3.89 -10.76
N PHE A 38 14.04 4.60 -9.66
CA PHE A 38 13.63 4.03 -8.38
C PHE A 38 12.34 4.66 -7.93
N LEU A 39 11.43 3.85 -7.40
CA LEU A 39 10.10 4.26 -6.97
C LEU A 39 9.83 3.74 -5.58
N SER A 40 9.17 4.54 -4.75
CA SER A 40 8.63 4.13 -3.45
C SER A 40 7.13 4.31 -3.40
N THR A 41 6.45 3.49 -2.59
CA THR A 41 5.00 3.57 -2.34
C THR A 41 4.70 3.46 -0.85
N SER A 42 3.56 3.99 -0.42
CA SER A 42 3.05 3.84 0.95
C SER A 42 2.71 2.40 1.27
N THR A 43 2.84 2.03 2.54
CA THR A 43 2.45 0.70 3.04
C THR A 43 1.44 0.76 4.18
N PHE A 44 1.12 1.95 4.66
CA PHE A 44 0.17 2.19 5.75
C PHE A 44 0.48 1.35 7.00
N GLU A 45 -0.48 0.57 7.51
CA GLU A 45 -0.30 -0.30 8.67
C GLU A 45 0.56 -1.54 8.42
N TYR A 46 1.01 -1.78 7.19
CA TYR A 46 1.76 -3.01 6.84
C TYR A 46 3.27 -2.81 6.95
N PHE A 47 3.92 -3.79 7.55
CA PHE A 47 5.37 -3.86 7.76
C PHE A 47 5.97 -5.02 6.96
N PRO A 48 7.12 -4.81 6.26
CA PRO A 48 8.01 -3.63 6.23
C PRO A 48 7.39 -2.43 5.52
N GLY A 49 7.85 -1.22 5.89
CA GLY A 49 7.34 0.05 5.36
C GLY A 49 8.09 0.56 4.14
N CYS A 50 7.42 1.36 3.31
CA CYS A 50 7.94 2.02 2.11
C CYS A 50 8.60 1.02 1.15
N ALA A 51 7.78 0.33 0.36
CA ALA A 51 8.28 -0.60 -0.67
C ALA A 51 9.09 0.15 -1.72
N ILE A 52 10.24 -0.42 -2.13
CA ILE A 52 11.16 0.15 -3.12
C ILE A 52 11.14 -0.70 -4.38
N TYR A 53 10.95 -0.04 -5.51
CA TYR A 53 10.97 -0.64 -6.84
C TYR A 53 12.07 -0.04 -7.69
N SER A 54 12.55 -0.78 -8.69
CA SER A 54 13.46 -0.29 -9.71
C SER A 54 12.96 -0.63 -11.11
N SER A 55 13.24 0.25 -12.08
CA SER A 55 12.96 0.03 -13.49
C SER A 55 14.07 0.65 -14.36
N ALA A 56 14.28 0.08 -15.55
CA ALA A 56 15.11 0.66 -16.60
C ALA A 56 14.27 1.29 -17.74
N ASP A 57 12.93 1.09 -17.72
CA ASP A 57 12.06 1.45 -18.84
C ASP A 57 10.72 2.11 -18.41
N LEU A 58 10.53 2.36 -17.11
CA LEU A 58 9.33 2.94 -16.49
C LEU A 58 8.07 2.05 -16.50
N ILE A 59 8.11 0.92 -17.23
CA ILE A 59 6.97 0.03 -17.41
C ILE A 59 7.12 -1.25 -16.60
N ASN A 60 8.34 -1.82 -16.62
CA ASN A 60 8.64 -3.05 -15.91
C ASN A 60 9.32 -2.72 -14.58
N TRP A 61 8.54 -2.73 -13.52
CA TRP A 61 9.01 -2.45 -12.17
C TRP A 61 9.31 -3.74 -11.41
N LYS A 62 10.48 -3.80 -10.83
CA LYS A 62 10.91 -4.89 -9.96
C LYS A 62 10.93 -4.42 -8.52
N HIS A 63 10.21 -5.12 -7.64
CA HIS A 63 10.31 -4.91 -6.19
C HIS A 63 11.71 -5.34 -5.74
N ILE A 64 12.48 -4.44 -5.15
CA ILE A 64 13.89 -4.66 -4.78
C ILE A 64 14.12 -4.61 -3.27
N GLY A 65 13.20 -4.10 -2.48
CA GLY A 65 13.35 -4.00 -1.03
C GLY A 65 12.36 -3.05 -0.36
N HIS A 66 12.68 -2.68 0.86
CA HIS A 66 11.94 -1.72 1.67
C HIS A 66 12.90 -0.77 2.39
N ALA A 67 12.51 0.48 2.55
CA ALA A 67 13.32 1.46 3.28
C ALA A 67 13.18 1.32 4.81
N LEU A 68 12.04 0.83 5.31
CA LEU A 68 11.72 0.77 6.74
C LEU A 68 11.51 -0.69 7.16
N THR A 69 12.61 -1.37 7.49
CA THR A 69 12.64 -2.81 7.82
C THR A 69 12.90 -3.07 9.30
N ARG A 70 13.18 -2.04 10.08
CA ARG A 70 13.52 -2.16 11.49
C ARG A 70 12.55 -1.39 12.37
N ARG A 71 12.23 -1.98 13.51
CA ARG A 71 11.40 -1.35 14.54
C ARG A 71 11.94 0.00 15.02
N SER A 72 13.27 0.18 15.00
CA SER A 72 13.92 1.45 15.33
C SER A 72 13.65 2.55 14.29
N GLN A 73 13.24 2.19 13.07
CA GLN A 73 12.89 3.14 12.01
C GLN A 73 11.42 3.53 12.08
N ILE A 74 10.52 2.55 12.27
CA ILE A 74 9.09 2.80 12.39
C ILE A 74 8.42 1.77 13.30
N GLU A 75 7.67 2.25 14.29
CA GLU A 75 6.88 1.43 15.19
C GLU A 75 5.39 1.65 14.93
N MET A 76 4.78 0.70 14.23
CA MET A 76 3.37 0.76 13.81
C MET A 76 2.46 -0.12 14.67
N ARG A 77 2.89 -0.47 15.90
CA ARG A 77 2.03 -1.22 16.81
C ARG A 77 0.74 -0.44 17.10
N THR A 78 -0.37 -1.15 17.08
CA THR A 78 -1.71 -0.62 17.41
C THR A 78 -2.21 0.54 16.55
N VAL A 79 -1.61 0.81 15.40
CA VAL A 79 -2.20 1.77 14.46
C VAL A 79 -3.50 1.20 13.88
N GLU A 80 -4.47 2.07 13.69
CA GLU A 80 -5.75 1.70 13.08
C GLU A 80 -5.62 1.42 11.58
N PRO A 81 -6.62 0.78 10.93
CA PRO A 81 -6.65 0.60 9.49
C PRO A 81 -6.46 1.92 8.74
N GLY A 82 -5.58 1.91 7.74
CA GLY A 82 -5.24 3.10 6.96
C GLY A 82 -4.38 4.14 7.68
N ALA A 83 -3.86 3.84 8.89
CA ALA A 83 -2.83 4.63 9.56
C ALA A 83 -1.43 4.03 9.28
N GLY A 84 -0.39 4.48 9.97
CA GLY A 84 0.96 3.95 9.86
C GLY A 84 1.87 4.74 8.91
N SER A 85 2.58 4.06 8.01
CA SER A 85 3.53 4.65 7.06
C SER A 85 2.79 5.21 5.85
N TRP A 86 2.50 6.51 5.88
CA TRP A 86 1.79 7.23 4.83
C TRP A 86 2.72 7.60 3.68
N ALA A 87 2.31 8.55 2.81
CA ALA A 87 3.07 8.91 1.64
C ALA A 87 4.54 9.20 1.95
N SER A 88 5.40 8.66 1.11
CA SER A 88 6.84 8.88 1.16
C SER A 88 7.30 9.67 -0.05
N THR A 89 8.38 10.41 0.10
CA THR A 89 9.09 11.04 -1.01
C THR A 89 10.51 10.53 -1.11
N LEU A 90 10.82 9.92 -2.24
CA LEU A 90 12.15 9.39 -2.55
C LEU A 90 12.93 10.36 -3.43
N ARG A 91 14.12 10.76 -3.02
CA ARG A 91 14.99 11.67 -3.75
C ARG A 91 16.41 11.11 -3.84
N TYR A 92 17.05 11.28 -5.00
CA TYR A 92 18.46 10.95 -5.20
C TYR A 92 19.30 12.22 -5.32
N ARG A 93 20.39 12.29 -4.55
CA ARG A 93 21.36 13.38 -4.60
C ARG A 93 22.62 12.93 -5.34
N PRO A 94 22.81 13.31 -6.62
CA PRO A 94 23.95 12.88 -7.41
C PRO A 94 25.30 13.29 -6.82
N LYS A 95 25.38 14.50 -6.21
CA LYS A 95 26.60 15.03 -5.57
C LYS A 95 27.08 14.15 -4.42
N GLU A 96 26.14 13.55 -3.66
CA GLU A 96 26.44 12.69 -2.52
C GLU A 96 26.38 11.21 -2.87
N LYS A 97 25.79 10.86 -4.04
CA LYS A 97 25.43 9.49 -4.45
C LYS A 97 24.55 8.79 -3.44
N ARG A 98 23.57 9.53 -2.90
CA ARG A 98 22.76 9.12 -1.76
C ARG A 98 21.27 9.26 -2.07
N TRP A 99 20.49 8.30 -1.59
CA TRP A 99 19.03 8.35 -1.58
C TRP A 99 18.53 8.82 -0.22
N TYR A 100 17.54 9.69 -0.26
CA TYR A 100 16.79 10.16 0.89
C TYR A 100 15.35 9.75 0.70
N LEU A 101 14.72 9.21 1.74
CA LEU A 101 13.32 8.86 1.75
C LEU A 101 12.68 9.53 2.96
N ALA A 102 11.87 10.58 2.70
CA ALA A 102 11.05 11.22 3.71
C ALA A 102 9.74 10.44 3.87
N ASN A 103 9.25 10.31 5.10
CA ASN A 103 8.03 9.60 5.43
C ASN A 103 7.39 10.18 6.69
N GLY A 104 6.11 9.87 6.92
CA GLY A 104 5.40 10.23 8.13
C GLY A 104 4.72 9.04 8.77
N LEU A 105 4.91 8.86 10.07
CA LEU A 105 4.09 7.95 10.86
C LEU A 105 2.78 8.65 11.22
N PHE A 106 1.68 8.21 10.62
CA PHE A 106 0.35 8.66 10.97
C PHE A 106 -0.28 7.74 12.02
N GLN A 107 -0.70 8.33 13.13
CA GLN A 107 -1.41 7.65 14.20
C GLN A 107 -2.39 8.62 14.83
N ARG A 108 -3.64 8.18 15.04
CA ARG A 108 -4.63 8.97 15.74
C ARG A 108 -4.42 8.89 17.24
N TYR A 109 -4.71 9.99 17.91
CA TYR A 109 -4.76 9.98 19.36
C TYR A 109 -6.00 9.25 19.88
N ARG A 110 -5.86 8.64 21.02
CA ARG A 110 -6.94 8.02 21.77
C ARG A 110 -7.29 8.92 22.97
N PRO A 111 -8.57 9.11 23.28
CA PRO A 111 -9.78 8.48 22.73
C PRO A 111 -10.10 8.97 21.30
N THR A 112 -10.91 8.19 20.59
CA THR A 112 -11.31 8.47 19.19
C THR A 112 -12.09 9.77 19.00
N SER A 113 -12.59 10.36 20.11
CA SER A 113 -13.19 11.70 20.13
C SER A 113 -12.18 12.83 19.99
N ASP A 114 -10.89 12.57 20.18
CA ASP A 114 -9.83 13.53 19.92
C ASP A 114 -9.51 13.56 18.41
N GLU A 115 -9.94 14.62 17.76
CA GLU A 115 -9.74 14.81 16.32
C GLU A 115 -8.37 15.42 15.96
N ARG A 116 -7.53 15.69 16.95
CA ARG A 116 -6.19 16.21 16.67
C ARG A 116 -5.34 15.14 16.01
N ILE A 117 -4.55 15.54 15.04
CA ILE A 117 -3.59 14.71 14.34
C ILE A 117 -2.25 15.42 14.31
N PHE A 118 -1.22 14.70 14.75
CA PHE A 118 0.16 15.19 14.75
C PHE A 118 1.07 14.10 14.18
N PRO A 119 1.03 13.88 12.86
CA PRO A 119 1.90 12.92 12.22
C PRO A 119 3.35 13.30 12.47
N ARG A 120 4.18 12.29 12.73
CA ARG A 120 5.60 12.46 12.96
C ARG A 120 6.38 12.25 11.69
N GLY A 121 6.88 13.34 11.09
CA GLY A 121 7.72 13.30 9.91
C GLY A 121 9.18 13.00 10.25
N PHE A 122 9.81 12.23 9.38
CA PHE A 122 11.23 11.90 9.44
C PHE A 122 11.74 11.55 8.05
N TYR A 123 13.04 11.42 7.91
CA TYR A 123 13.64 10.78 6.75
C TYR A 123 14.65 9.71 7.16
N VAL A 124 14.86 8.75 6.28
CA VAL A 124 15.97 7.81 6.29
C VAL A 124 16.79 7.99 5.02
N TRP A 125 18.06 7.60 5.03
CA TRP A 125 18.94 7.70 3.87
C TRP A 125 19.77 6.45 3.69
N THR A 126 20.26 6.23 2.46
CA THR A 126 21.18 5.13 2.14
C THR A 126 22.11 5.52 1.00
N ASP A 127 23.33 4.98 1.02
CA ASP A 127 24.27 5.01 -0.10
C ASP A 127 24.16 3.74 -0.96
N ASN A 128 23.31 2.78 -0.56
CA ASN A 128 23.04 1.54 -1.30
C ASN A 128 21.55 1.17 -1.21
N ILE A 129 20.77 1.58 -2.20
CA ILE A 129 19.32 1.33 -2.25
C ILE A 129 18.96 -0.15 -2.49
N TRP A 130 19.91 -0.98 -2.86
CA TRP A 130 19.73 -2.41 -3.12
C TRP A 130 19.83 -3.29 -1.86
N ASP A 131 20.18 -2.69 -0.71
CA ASP A 131 20.32 -3.38 0.57
C ASP A 131 19.37 -2.75 1.62
N ASP A 132 18.36 -3.49 2.00
CA ASP A 132 17.37 -3.07 3.01
C ASP A 132 18.01 -2.73 4.37
N ASN A 133 19.15 -3.33 4.69
CA ASN A 133 19.88 -3.07 5.93
C ASN A 133 20.73 -1.79 5.89
N ALA A 134 21.02 -1.27 4.69
CA ALA A 134 21.85 -0.09 4.51
C ALA A 134 21.12 1.23 4.84
N TRP A 135 19.79 1.22 4.95
CA TRP A 135 19.03 2.41 5.32
C TRP A 135 19.36 2.88 6.76
N SER A 136 19.53 4.17 6.94
CA SER A 136 19.87 4.78 8.23
C SER A 136 18.74 4.60 9.27
N ASN A 137 19.04 4.94 10.52
CA ASN A 137 18.01 5.27 11.49
C ASN A 137 17.34 6.60 11.12
N PRO A 138 16.09 6.86 11.57
CA PRO A 138 15.36 8.05 11.19
C PRO A 138 16.00 9.34 11.76
N VAL A 139 15.99 10.39 10.95
CA VAL A 139 16.22 11.76 11.37
C VAL A 139 14.87 12.46 11.36
N TYR A 140 14.40 12.89 12.52
CA TYR A 140 13.08 13.49 12.67
C TYR A 140 13.09 14.96 12.29
N PHE A 141 12.00 15.41 11.65
CA PHE A 141 11.74 16.82 11.41
C PHE A 141 11.12 17.50 12.64
N ASP A 142 11.41 18.77 12.83
CA ASP A 142 10.74 19.59 13.84
C ASP A 142 9.29 19.91 13.44
N ASN A 143 9.01 19.99 12.14
CA ASN A 143 7.69 20.33 11.60
C ASN A 143 6.71 19.17 11.79
N PRO A 144 5.49 19.42 12.29
CA PRO A 144 4.42 18.43 12.22
C PRO A 144 3.92 18.29 10.78
N GLY A 145 3.24 17.20 10.48
CA GLY A 145 2.58 17.02 9.20
C GLY A 145 2.82 15.63 8.61
N PHE A 146 2.24 15.42 7.45
CA PHE A 146 2.38 14.22 6.64
C PHE A 146 2.66 14.61 5.18
N ASP A 147 2.90 13.65 4.30
CA ASP A 147 3.29 13.85 2.89
C ASP A 147 4.51 14.79 2.79
N GLN A 148 5.58 14.40 3.47
CA GLN A 148 6.81 15.17 3.50
C GLN A 148 7.51 15.13 2.15
N ASP A 149 7.77 16.30 1.54
CA ASP A 149 8.65 16.42 0.37
C ASP A 149 9.94 17.13 0.72
N LEU A 150 11.04 16.65 0.15
CA LEU A 150 12.37 17.24 0.25
C LEU A 150 12.77 17.82 -1.11
N PHE A 151 12.92 19.13 -1.17
CA PHE A 151 13.38 19.84 -2.34
C PHE A 151 14.76 20.48 -2.08
N TRP A 152 15.74 20.20 -2.95
CA TRP A 152 17.06 20.83 -2.95
C TRP A 152 17.10 21.88 -4.06
N ASP A 153 17.40 23.12 -3.69
CA ASP A 153 17.60 24.19 -4.66
C ASP A 153 19.05 24.24 -5.17
N ASP A 154 19.30 25.05 -6.18
CA ASP A 154 20.62 25.19 -6.83
C ASP A 154 21.71 25.70 -5.87
N ASP A 155 21.34 26.43 -4.82
CA ASP A 155 22.25 26.94 -3.77
C ASP A 155 22.50 25.92 -2.65
N ASP A 156 22.12 24.65 -2.85
CA ASP A 156 22.20 23.54 -1.89
C ASP A 156 21.30 23.71 -0.63
N LYS A 157 20.44 24.71 -0.58
CA LYS A 157 19.42 24.79 0.47
C LYS A 157 18.42 23.68 0.32
N VAL A 158 17.94 23.20 1.45
CA VAL A 158 16.95 22.13 1.51
C VAL A 158 15.65 22.65 2.09
N TYR A 159 14.58 22.44 1.37
CA TYR A 159 13.23 22.81 1.77
C TYR A 159 12.43 21.55 2.08
N LEU A 160 11.71 21.62 3.20
CA LEU A 160 10.71 20.62 3.59
C LEU A 160 9.33 21.20 3.38
N SER A 161 8.53 20.59 2.51
CA SER A 161 7.08 20.83 2.49
C SER A 161 6.34 19.70 3.18
N THR A 162 5.25 20.06 3.87
CA THR A 162 4.42 19.11 4.63
C THR A 162 2.96 19.50 4.57
N THR A 163 2.08 18.52 4.58
CA THR A 163 0.64 18.73 4.77
C THR A 163 0.34 18.89 6.25
N VAL A 164 -0.29 19.98 6.63
CA VAL A 164 -0.65 20.27 8.02
C VAL A 164 -2.13 20.60 8.15
N ARG A 165 -2.69 20.32 9.31
CA ARG A 165 -4.05 20.76 9.64
C ARG A 165 -4.00 22.18 10.21
N MET A 166 -4.77 23.09 9.60
CA MET A 166 -4.82 24.47 10.04
C MET A 166 -5.40 24.61 11.44
N SER A 167 -4.84 25.49 12.25
CA SER A 167 -5.29 25.74 13.63
C SER A 167 -6.67 26.38 13.71
N LYS A 168 -7.03 27.22 12.74
CA LYS A 168 -8.35 27.82 12.59
C LYS A 168 -9.17 26.96 11.64
N ARG A 169 -9.99 26.09 12.20
CA ARG A 169 -10.77 25.13 11.44
C ARG A 169 -12.14 25.67 11.09
N THR A 170 -12.60 25.37 9.89
CA THR A 170 -13.99 25.62 9.50
C THR A 170 -14.91 24.72 10.33
N PRO A 171 -15.88 25.28 11.10
CA PRO A 171 -16.80 24.48 11.91
C PRO A 171 -17.55 23.44 11.06
N GLY A 172 -17.64 22.22 11.56
CA GLY A 172 -18.37 21.12 10.90
C GLY A 172 -17.61 20.37 9.82
N LEU A 173 -16.41 20.79 9.43
CA LEU A 173 -15.55 20.06 8.51
C LEU A 173 -14.65 19.08 9.29
N LYS A 174 -15.04 17.82 9.33
CA LYS A 174 -14.22 16.74 9.89
C LYS A 174 -13.07 16.42 8.93
N MET A 175 -11.84 16.29 9.44
CA MET A 175 -10.64 15.90 8.67
C MET A 175 -10.40 16.74 7.41
N LYS A 176 -10.78 18.02 7.43
CA LYS A 176 -10.56 19.02 6.37
C LYS A 176 -9.76 20.20 6.92
N ASP A 177 -9.54 21.21 6.11
CA ASP A 177 -8.65 22.35 6.38
C ASP A 177 -7.17 21.93 6.46
N PHE A 178 -6.74 21.10 5.49
CA PHE A 178 -5.33 20.82 5.26
C PHE A 178 -4.73 21.86 4.31
N ALA A 179 -3.49 22.25 4.63
CA ALA A 179 -2.71 23.21 3.86
C ALA A 179 -1.26 22.73 3.73
N ILE A 180 -0.55 23.24 2.73
CA ILE A 180 0.87 22.95 2.56
C ILE A 180 1.70 24.02 3.27
N HIS A 181 2.55 23.59 4.19
CA HIS A 181 3.60 24.39 4.80
C HIS A 181 4.94 24.10 4.13
N ILE A 182 5.82 25.11 4.07
CA ILE A 182 7.21 24.96 3.67
C ILE A 182 8.12 25.68 4.64
N SER A 183 9.32 25.13 4.86
CA SER A 183 10.42 25.74 5.59
C SER A 183 11.76 25.27 5.06
N GLU A 184 12.80 26.09 5.20
CA GLU A 184 14.19 25.65 5.03
C GLU A 184 14.61 24.79 6.23
N ILE A 185 15.35 23.71 5.99
CA ILE A 185 15.81 22.79 7.02
C ILE A 185 17.31 22.50 6.90
N ASP A 186 17.93 22.14 8.01
CA ASP A 186 19.22 21.46 8.01
C ASP A 186 19.01 19.96 7.75
N ILE A 187 19.41 19.48 6.59
CA ILE A 187 19.24 18.08 6.19
C ILE A 187 20.07 17.11 7.05
N THR A 188 21.06 17.57 7.80
CA THR A 188 21.88 16.68 8.63
C THR A 188 21.21 16.35 9.95
N THR A 189 20.34 17.25 10.43
CA THR A 189 19.71 17.15 11.76
C THR A 189 18.19 17.11 11.71
N GLY A 190 17.56 17.44 10.57
CA GLY A 190 16.11 17.61 10.43
C GLY A 190 15.58 18.93 11.04
N ARG A 191 16.48 19.77 11.55
CA ARG A 191 16.14 21.00 12.25
C ARG A 191 15.60 22.07 11.30
N THR A 192 14.50 22.71 11.68
CA THR A 192 13.91 23.84 10.94
C THR A 192 14.77 25.09 11.09
N LEU A 193 15.11 25.74 9.98
CA LEU A 193 15.95 26.94 9.92
C LEU A 193 15.13 28.22 9.72
N THR A 194 13.96 28.13 9.10
CA THR A 194 13.04 29.27 8.87
C THR A 194 11.64 28.94 9.38
N PRO A 195 10.89 29.93 9.88
CA PRO A 195 9.50 29.68 10.27
C PRO A 195 8.68 29.08 9.13
N PRO A 196 7.88 28.03 9.38
CA PRO A 196 7.00 27.46 8.36
C PRO A 196 6.02 28.50 7.82
N GLN A 197 5.87 28.52 6.50
CA GLN A 197 4.94 29.41 5.79
C GLN A 197 3.92 28.56 5.04
N VAL A 198 2.64 28.97 5.07
CA VAL A 198 1.59 28.40 4.25
C VAL A 198 1.81 28.85 2.80
N ILE A 199 2.00 27.89 1.90
CA ILE A 199 2.18 28.16 0.46
C ILE A 199 0.96 27.75 -0.37
N ARG A 200 0.09 26.92 0.18
CA ARG A 200 -1.16 26.52 -0.48
C ARG A 200 -2.25 26.17 0.52
N GLU A 201 -3.43 26.74 0.32
CA GLU A 201 -4.72 26.33 0.88
C GLU A 201 -5.67 26.03 -0.28
N SER A 202 -6.41 24.93 -0.19
CA SER A 202 -7.36 24.55 -1.24
C SER A 202 -8.76 25.11 -0.95
N PRO A 203 -9.47 25.64 -1.95
CA PRO A 203 -10.90 25.95 -1.81
C PRO A 203 -11.75 24.68 -1.58
N HIS A 204 -11.20 23.50 -1.87
CA HIS A 204 -11.85 22.20 -1.59
C HIS A 204 -11.61 21.69 -0.16
N GLY A 205 -10.88 22.46 0.67
CA GLY A 205 -10.64 22.18 2.08
C GLY A 205 -9.54 21.15 2.34
N ILE A 206 -8.95 20.55 1.31
CA ILE A 206 -7.80 19.64 1.40
C ILE A 206 -6.80 20.03 0.33
N ALA A 207 -5.59 20.41 0.74
CA ALA A 207 -4.38 20.45 -0.09
C ALA A 207 -3.35 19.57 0.60
N GLU A 208 -2.91 18.51 -0.07
CA GLU A 208 -1.98 17.49 0.45
C GLU A 208 -1.03 17.02 -0.65
N GLY A 209 -0.12 16.09 -0.36
CA GLY A 209 0.71 15.44 -1.36
C GLY A 209 1.57 16.39 -2.19
N SER A 210 2.20 17.38 -1.54
CA SER A 210 2.95 18.41 -2.26
C SER A 210 4.29 17.92 -2.76
N HIS A 211 4.62 18.25 -4.03
CA HIS A 211 5.97 18.11 -4.58
C HIS A 211 6.42 19.40 -5.24
N ILE A 212 7.67 19.80 -4.99
CA ILE A 212 8.30 20.96 -5.63
C ILE A 212 9.33 20.48 -6.63
N VAL A 213 9.21 20.96 -7.87
CA VAL A 213 10.11 20.63 -8.97
C VAL A 213 10.58 21.92 -9.63
N ARG A 214 11.84 21.96 -10.07
CA ARG A 214 12.36 23.09 -10.84
C ARG A 214 12.54 22.70 -12.31
N LYS A 215 12.04 23.56 -13.22
CA LYS A 215 12.25 23.43 -14.65
C LYS A 215 12.49 24.79 -15.30
N GLY A 216 13.67 24.97 -15.88
CA GLY A 216 14.06 26.25 -16.42
C GLY A 216 14.12 27.34 -15.33
N ARG A 217 13.42 28.44 -15.56
CA ARG A 217 13.34 29.56 -14.58
C ARG A 217 12.28 29.37 -13.50
N TYR A 218 11.34 28.39 -13.68
CA TYR A 218 10.20 28.24 -12.80
C TYR A 218 10.40 27.13 -11.76
N TYR A 219 9.89 27.40 -10.58
CA TYR A 219 9.52 26.40 -9.56
C TYR A 219 8.08 26.01 -9.81
N TYR A 220 7.77 24.72 -9.67
CA TYR A 220 6.41 24.18 -9.81
C TYR A 220 6.05 23.50 -8.49
N LEU A 221 4.87 23.83 -7.98
CA LEU A 221 4.24 23.19 -6.84
C LEU A 221 3.09 22.34 -7.35
N PHE A 222 3.20 21.04 -7.20
CA PHE A 222 2.13 20.09 -7.44
C PHE A 222 1.44 19.78 -6.11
N THR A 223 0.11 19.65 -6.11
CA THR A 223 -0.67 19.32 -4.91
C THR A 223 -1.86 18.44 -5.27
N ALA A 224 -2.08 17.41 -4.45
CA ALA A 224 -3.31 16.63 -4.46
C ALA A 224 -4.40 17.40 -3.69
N GLU A 225 -5.58 17.55 -4.27
CA GLU A 225 -6.66 18.29 -3.63
C GLU A 225 -7.98 17.53 -3.67
N GLY A 226 -8.90 17.91 -2.78
CA GLY A 226 -10.22 17.29 -2.69
C GLY A 226 -10.31 15.98 -1.90
N GLY A 227 -9.17 15.48 -1.41
CA GLY A 227 -9.05 14.21 -0.69
C GLY A 227 -9.00 13.00 -1.61
N THR A 228 -8.44 11.88 -1.11
CA THR A 228 -8.04 10.70 -1.90
C THR A 228 -9.19 9.82 -2.43
N GLU A 229 -10.41 10.30 -2.42
CA GLU A 229 -11.61 9.58 -2.88
C GLU A 229 -12.16 10.19 -4.19
N ALA A 230 -13.48 10.16 -4.40
CA ALA A 230 -14.12 10.59 -5.64
C ALA A 230 -13.83 12.05 -6.07
N GLY A 231 -13.43 12.90 -5.11
CA GLY A 231 -13.04 14.29 -5.37
C GLY A 231 -11.56 14.51 -5.67
N HIS A 232 -10.76 13.43 -5.66
CA HIS A 232 -9.30 13.51 -5.78
C HIS A 232 -8.88 14.05 -7.14
N GLN A 233 -8.04 15.07 -7.13
CA GLN A 233 -7.58 15.80 -8.30
C GLN A 233 -6.18 16.35 -8.07
N GLU A 234 -5.45 16.59 -9.15
CA GLU A 234 -4.11 17.15 -9.12
C GLU A 234 -4.15 18.62 -9.54
N TRP A 235 -3.42 19.46 -8.83
CA TRP A 235 -3.25 20.88 -9.11
C TRP A 235 -1.79 21.23 -9.33
N VAL A 236 -1.53 22.27 -10.11
CA VAL A 236 -0.17 22.80 -10.33
C VAL A 236 -0.16 24.32 -10.23
N PHE A 237 0.92 24.81 -9.62
CA PHE A 237 1.22 26.22 -9.49
C PHE A 237 2.68 26.43 -9.89
N ARG A 238 3.02 27.65 -10.38
CA ARG A 238 4.41 28.00 -10.68
C ARG A 238 4.80 29.34 -10.06
N SER A 239 6.10 29.50 -9.82
CA SER A 239 6.73 30.74 -9.36
C SER A 239 8.06 30.93 -10.07
N ASP A 240 8.39 32.15 -10.50
CA ASP A 240 9.72 32.49 -11.01
C ASP A 240 10.61 33.16 -9.95
N ILE A 241 10.14 33.21 -8.70
CA ILE A 241 10.86 33.84 -7.57
C ILE A 241 11.56 32.78 -6.73
N GLY A 242 10.85 31.72 -6.31
CA GLY A 242 11.43 30.71 -5.41
C GLY A 242 10.39 29.74 -4.84
N PRO A 243 10.82 28.80 -3.97
CA PRO A 243 9.97 27.75 -3.41
C PRO A 243 8.90 28.25 -2.42
N TYR A 244 9.02 29.47 -1.96
CA TYR A 244 7.98 30.14 -1.15
C TYR A 244 6.89 30.81 -1.98
N GLY A 245 7.02 30.86 -3.31
CA GLY A 245 6.14 31.61 -4.20
C GLY A 245 6.57 33.09 -4.34
N PRO A 246 5.68 34.01 -4.75
CA PRO A 246 4.22 33.80 -4.95
C PRO A 246 3.91 32.79 -6.04
N TRP A 247 2.80 32.05 -5.86
CA TRP A 247 2.40 30.97 -6.75
C TRP A 247 1.29 31.40 -7.71
N GLU A 248 1.53 31.27 -9.00
CA GLU A 248 0.55 31.47 -10.07
C GLU A 248 -0.09 30.12 -10.44
N GLY A 249 -1.42 30.05 -10.50
CA GLY A 249 -2.16 28.86 -10.91
C GLY A 249 -3.06 29.13 -12.10
N GLN A 250 -3.47 28.09 -12.82
CA GLN A 250 -4.35 28.19 -13.98
C GLN A 250 -5.85 28.31 -13.62
N GLY A 251 -6.20 28.29 -12.34
CA GLY A 251 -7.58 28.42 -11.86
C GLY A 251 -8.43 27.16 -12.02
N GLN A 252 -7.84 26.04 -12.44
CA GLN A 252 -8.49 24.75 -12.60
C GLN A 252 -7.53 23.63 -12.24
N ALA A 253 -8.06 22.43 -11.96
CA ALA A 253 -7.24 21.25 -11.75
C ALA A 253 -6.42 20.95 -13.01
N LEU A 254 -5.15 20.56 -12.80
CA LEU A 254 -4.30 20.03 -13.86
C LEU A 254 -4.86 18.68 -14.35
N TRP A 255 -5.39 17.88 -13.42
CA TRP A 255 -5.84 16.54 -13.68
C TRP A 255 -7.02 16.14 -12.79
N TYR A 256 -8.01 15.51 -13.40
CA TYR A 256 -9.15 14.90 -12.72
C TYR A 256 -9.80 13.86 -13.63
N ASN A 257 -9.79 12.60 -13.19
CA ASN A 257 -10.63 11.57 -13.78
C ASN A 257 -11.96 11.50 -13.00
N GLY A 258 -13.06 11.67 -13.72
CA GLY A 258 -14.40 11.66 -13.11
C GLY A 258 -14.81 10.29 -12.56
N PRO A 259 -15.91 10.23 -11.79
CA PRO A 259 -16.37 9.01 -11.12
C PRO A 259 -16.98 7.96 -12.06
N GLU A 260 -17.17 8.28 -13.35
CA GLU A 260 -17.68 7.34 -14.35
C GLU A 260 -16.58 6.73 -15.24
N GLU A 261 -15.32 7.16 -15.03
CA GLU A 261 -14.18 6.67 -15.80
C GLU A 261 -13.74 5.28 -15.32
N GLU A 262 -13.06 4.52 -16.18
CA GLU A 262 -12.50 3.20 -15.82
C GLU A 262 -11.34 3.28 -14.83
N VAL A 263 -10.65 4.42 -14.79
CA VAL A 263 -9.63 4.77 -13.80
C VAL A 263 -10.14 6.00 -13.04
N GLN A 264 -10.19 5.93 -11.73
CA GLN A 264 -10.77 6.97 -10.88
C GLN A 264 -9.81 7.39 -9.76
N ARG A 265 -10.16 8.43 -9.02
CA ARG A 265 -9.43 8.93 -7.84
C ARG A 265 -7.96 9.26 -8.14
N THR A 266 -7.69 9.81 -9.33
CA THR A 266 -6.33 10.12 -9.79
C THR A 266 -5.79 11.38 -9.13
N GLY A 267 -4.54 11.31 -8.66
CA GLY A 267 -3.84 12.44 -8.03
C GLY A 267 -2.62 11.98 -7.25
N HIS A 268 -2.10 12.87 -6.42
CA HIS A 268 -0.89 12.67 -5.64
C HIS A 268 0.27 12.25 -6.54
N CYS A 269 0.55 13.09 -7.55
CA CYS A 269 1.55 12.79 -8.55
C CYS A 269 2.95 13.24 -8.12
N ASP A 270 3.96 12.45 -8.49
CA ASP A 270 5.36 12.89 -8.55
C ASP A 270 5.81 12.96 -10.01
N ILE A 271 6.43 14.08 -10.40
CA ILE A 271 6.83 14.38 -11.77
C ILE A 271 8.35 14.40 -11.89
N PHE A 272 8.88 13.83 -12.97
CA PHE A 272 10.32 13.71 -13.17
C PHE A 272 10.70 13.78 -14.66
N GLU A 273 11.95 14.15 -14.89
CA GLU A 273 12.59 14.08 -16.20
C GLU A 273 13.39 12.78 -16.31
N ASP A 274 13.20 12.05 -17.43
CA ASP A 274 14.04 10.87 -17.72
C ASP A 274 15.43 11.27 -18.25
N GLY A 275 16.31 10.29 -18.44
CA GLY A 275 17.66 10.55 -18.91
C GLY A 275 17.78 11.17 -20.31
N ASP A 276 16.67 11.28 -21.04
CA ASP A 276 16.63 11.80 -22.42
C ASP A 276 15.86 13.14 -22.51
N GLY A 277 15.58 13.79 -21.39
CA GLY A 277 14.89 15.08 -21.33
C GLY A 277 13.39 15.01 -21.53
N ARG A 278 12.78 13.83 -21.40
CA ARG A 278 11.34 13.63 -21.50
C ARG A 278 10.72 13.57 -20.11
N TRP A 279 9.56 14.17 -19.96
CA TRP A 279 8.87 14.28 -18.69
C TRP A 279 7.76 13.23 -18.53
N TRP A 280 7.65 12.72 -17.31
CA TRP A 280 6.70 11.72 -16.89
C TRP A 280 6.13 12.07 -15.53
N ALA A 281 4.97 11.52 -15.21
CA ALA A 281 4.39 11.55 -13.87
C ALA A 281 3.96 10.14 -13.46
N VAL A 282 4.23 9.79 -12.21
CA VAL A 282 3.56 8.68 -11.53
C VAL A 282 2.50 9.26 -10.61
N MET A 283 1.40 8.53 -10.42
CA MET A 283 0.30 8.93 -9.55
C MET A 283 -0.47 7.74 -9.04
N LEU A 284 -1.22 7.93 -8.00
CA LEU A 284 -2.18 6.91 -7.59
C LEU A 284 -3.47 7.00 -8.41
N GLY A 285 -4.15 5.87 -8.50
CA GLY A 285 -5.48 5.74 -9.07
C GLY A 285 -6.12 4.42 -8.65
N VAL A 286 -7.39 4.23 -8.93
CA VAL A 286 -8.11 3.00 -8.67
C VAL A 286 -8.79 2.49 -9.93
N ARG A 287 -8.97 1.18 -10.04
CA ARG A 287 -9.73 0.49 -11.09
C ARG A 287 -11.01 -0.08 -10.46
N PRO A 288 -12.09 0.70 -10.35
CA PRO A 288 -13.31 0.20 -9.70
C PRO A 288 -14.03 -0.83 -10.57
N VAL A 289 -14.70 -1.76 -9.91
CA VAL A 289 -15.56 -2.77 -10.55
C VAL A 289 -17.01 -2.39 -10.34
N LYS A 290 -17.85 -2.67 -11.32
CA LYS A 290 -19.32 -2.52 -11.19
C LYS A 290 -19.93 -3.82 -10.69
N SER A 291 -20.69 -3.74 -9.59
CA SER A 291 -21.59 -4.77 -9.09
C SER A 291 -23.01 -4.23 -9.17
N GLU A 292 -23.92 -4.96 -9.83
CA GLU A 292 -25.32 -4.57 -10.00
C GLU A 292 -25.49 -3.13 -10.55
N GLY A 293 -24.58 -2.71 -11.44
CA GLY A 293 -24.60 -1.38 -12.10
C GLY A 293 -24.01 -0.24 -11.28
N LYS A 294 -23.50 -0.49 -10.08
CA LYS A 294 -22.83 0.50 -9.21
C LYS A 294 -21.36 0.13 -9.03
N TYR A 295 -20.50 1.15 -8.97
CA TYR A 295 -19.12 0.93 -8.58
C TYR A 295 -19.04 0.54 -7.10
N ILE A 296 -18.26 -0.51 -6.83
CA ILE A 296 -17.93 -0.97 -5.47
C ILE A 296 -16.52 -0.49 -5.10
N GLU A 297 -16.19 -0.47 -3.80
CA GLU A 297 -14.85 -0.12 -3.34
C GLU A 297 -13.81 -1.05 -3.96
N PRO A 298 -12.77 -0.52 -4.62
CA PRO A 298 -11.82 -1.33 -5.37
C PRO A 298 -11.00 -2.28 -4.48
N GLN A 299 -11.07 -3.58 -4.77
CA GLN A 299 -10.30 -4.59 -4.02
C GLN A 299 -8.79 -4.37 -4.12
N MET A 300 -8.31 -3.89 -5.28
CA MET A 300 -6.88 -3.61 -5.48
C MET A 300 -6.40 -2.43 -4.65
N GLY A 301 -7.32 -1.64 -4.05
CA GLY A 301 -6.98 -0.38 -3.44
C GLY A 301 -6.45 0.62 -4.48
N ARG A 302 -5.61 1.54 -4.02
CA ARG A 302 -4.96 2.55 -4.86
C ARG A 302 -3.66 1.98 -5.43
N GLU A 303 -3.49 2.07 -6.74
CA GLU A 303 -2.40 1.48 -7.52
C GLU A 303 -1.53 2.56 -8.14
N THR A 304 -0.33 2.22 -8.62
CA THR A 304 0.58 3.16 -9.29
C THR A 304 0.34 3.22 -10.79
N PHE A 305 0.04 4.39 -11.29
CA PHE A 305 -0.14 4.72 -12.71
C PHE A 305 1.00 5.58 -13.22
N LEU A 306 1.28 5.49 -14.51
CA LEU A 306 2.30 6.29 -15.22
C LEU A 306 1.64 7.04 -16.36
N VAL A 307 2.00 8.30 -16.56
CA VAL A 307 1.60 9.10 -17.73
C VAL A 307 2.76 9.93 -18.25
N ARG A 308 2.75 10.19 -19.57
CA ARG A 308 3.66 11.18 -20.16
C ARG A 308 3.23 12.58 -19.78
N VAL A 309 4.21 13.48 -19.65
CA VAL A 309 4.00 14.92 -19.44
C VAL A 309 4.60 15.66 -20.62
N ASP A 310 3.80 16.49 -21.26
CA ASP A 310 4.22 17.44 -22.27
C ASP A 310 4.20 18.85 -21.67
N TRP A 311 4.95 19.80 -22.24
CA TRP A 311 5.02 21.18 -21.75
C TRP A 311 4.57 22.14 -22.85
N VAL A 312 3.62 23.01 -22.52
CA VAL A 312 3.12 24.06 -23.43
C VAL A 312 3.09 25.38 -22.66
N ASP A 313 3.74 26.41 -23.15
CA ASP A 313 3.83 27.73 -22.53
C ASP A 313 4.30 27.68 -21.06
N ASP A 314 5.27 26.81 -20.79
CA ASP A 314 5.80 26.51 -19.45
C ASP A 314 4.74 25.97 -18.47
N TRP A 315 3.70 25.29 -18.97
CA TRP A 315 2.75 24.52 -18.16
C TRP A 315 2.76 23.04 -18.52
N PRO A 316 2.70 22.14 -17.53
CA PRO A 316 2.64 20.71 -17.81
C PRO A 316 1.26 20.30 -18.32
N ILE A 317 1.24 19.36 -19.25
CA ILE A 317 0.03 18.74 -19.78
C ILE A 317 0.20 17.22 -19.63
N PHE A 318 -0.63 16.62 -18.80
CA PHE A 318 -0.60 15.18 -18.56
C PHE A 318 -1.39 14.43 -19.62
N ASN A 319 -0.87 13.27 -20.05
CA ASN A 319 -1.52 12.36 -20.98
C ASN A 319 -2.11 13.06 -22.22
N GLN A 320 -1.45 14.11 -22.73
CA GLN A 320 -1.94 14.92 -23.86
C GLN A 320 -3.30 15.60 -23.59
N GLY A 321 -3.63 15.92 -22.35
CA GLY A 321 -4.91 16.51 -21.94
C GLY A 321 -6.10 15.55 -21.97
N ARG A 322 -5.87 14.24 -22.01
CA ARG A 322 -6.92 13.20 -22.02
C ARG A 322 -6.97 12.47 -20.69
N ASN A 323 -8.12 11.94 -20.33
CA ASN A 323 -8.27 11.07 -19.15
C ASN A 323 -7.32 9.89 -19.22
N ILE A 324 -6.85 9.44 -18.05
CA ILE A 324 -6.05 8.22 -17.92
C ILE A 324 -6.97 7.02 -18.12
N THR A 325 -6.48 6.07 -18.88
CA THR A 325 -7.15 4.79 -19.15
C THR A 325 -6.23 3.62 -18.82
N LEU A 326 -6.77 2.42 -18.79
CA LEU A 326 -5.97 1.20 -18.58
C LEU A 326 -4.99 0.93 -19.73
N ARG A 327 -5.24 1.52 -20.90
CA ARG A 327 -4.32 1.51 -22.05
C ARG A 327 -3.90 2.94 -22.36
N THR A 328 -2.73 3.31 -21.90
CA THR A 328 -2.23 4.68 -21.94
C THR A 328 -1.23 4.87 -23.07
N VAL A 329 -1.31 6.00 -23.76
CA VAL A 329 -0.37 6.36 -24.83
C VAL A 329 0.94 6.82 -24.21
N GLY A 330 2.02 6.06 -24.48
CA GLY A 330 3.38 6.39 -24.09
C GLY A 330 4.14 7.18 -25.12
N ARG A 331 5.45 7.03 -25.10
CA ARG A 331 6.38 7.50 -26.13
C ARG A 331 6.88 6.32 -26.95
N GLU A 332 7.35 6.55 -28.18
CA GLU A 332 7.70 5.48 -29.14
C GLU A 332 8.64 4.39 -28.61
N HIS A 333 9.51 4.73 -27.64
CA HIS A 333 10.46 3.79 -27.04
C HIS A 333 9.93 3.06 -25.79
N VAL A 334 8.76 3.43 -25.26
CA VAL A 334 8.15 2.82 -24.08
C VAL A 334 7.07 1.85 -24.56
N GLN A 335 7.48 0.62 -24.82
CA GLN A 335 6.57 -0.46 -25.20
C GLN A 335 6.63 -1.55 -24.14
N LYS A 336 5.50 -1.81 -23.47
CA LYS A 336 5.34 -3.06 -22.75
C LYS A 336 5.11 -4.15 -23.80
N ALA A 337 5.93 -5.18 -23.81
CA ALA A 337 5.54 -6.41 -24.47
C ALA A 337 4.15 -6.80 -23.95
N PRO A 338 3.17 -7.17 -24.81
CA PRO A 338 1.90 -7.66 -24.33
C PRO A 338 2.23 -8.75 -23.30
N VAL A 339 1.81 -8.55 -22.06
CA VAL A 339 1.74 -9.64 -21.11
C VAL A 339 0.72 -10.58 -21.74
N ALA A 340 1.18 -11.65 -22.35
CA ALA A 340 0.30 -12.77 -22.60
C ALA A 340 -0.36 -13.04 -21.24
N ASN A 341 -1.67 -13.00 -21.18
CA ASN A 341 -2.44 -13.47 -20.03
C ASN A 341 -2.14 -14.96 -19.89
N ALA A 342 -0.96 -15.26 -19.34
CA ALA A 342 -0.50 -16.62 -19.15
C ALA A 342 -1.25 -17.15 -17.93
N VAL A 343 -2.37 -17.82 -18.21
CA VAL A 343 -2.99 -18.68 -17.21
C VAL A 343 -1.91 -19.61 -16.65
N GLY A 344 -1.69 -19.55 -15.35
CA GLY A 344 -0.69 -20.39 -14.71
C GLY A 344 -0.09 -19.79 -13.44
N VAL A 345 0.93 -20.44 -12.95
CA VAL A 345 1.65 -20.00 -11.74
C VAL A 345 2.39 -18.70 -12.02
N ARG A 346 1.91 -17.61 -11.41
CA ARG A 346 2.56 -16.29 -11.46
C ARG A 346 3.65 -16.15 -10.42
N TRP A 347 3.44 -16.75 -9.26
CA TRP A 347 4.38 -16.71 -8.15
C TRP A 347 4.27 -17.98 -7.31
N ARG A 348 5.40 -18.48 -6.81
CA ARG A 348 5.48 -19.58 -5.86
C ARG A 348 6.54 -19.24 -4.81
N ALA A 349 6.23 -19.52 -3.53
CA ALA A 349 7.16 -19.29 -2.42
C ALA A 349 8.40 -20.17 -2.54
N ASP A 350 9.58 -19.57 -2.44
CA ASP A 350 10.83 -20.29 -2.33
C ASP A 350 11.16 -20.57 -0.87
N LEU A 351 10.68 -21.71 -0.38
CA LEU A 351 10.86 -22.16 1.00
C LEU A 351 12.19 -22.86 1.26
N SER A 352 13.12 -22.86 0.28
CA SER A 352 14.48 -23.38 0.44
C SER A 352 15.46 -22.39 1.07
N LYS A 353 15.08 -21.12 1.15
CA LYS A 353 15.87 -20.02 1.73
C LYS A 353 15.76 -19.96 3.25
N SER A 354 16.66 -19.20 3.88
CA SER A 354 16.63 -18.94 5.33
C SER A 354 15.72 -17.78 5.74
N SER A 355 15.26 -16.95 4.78
CA SER A 355 14.37 -15.82 4.99
C SER A 355 13.32 -15.74 3.89
N LEU A 356 12.17 -15.16 4.20
CA LEU A 356 11.13 -14.89 3.21
C LEU A 356 11.66 -13.94 2.12
N GLU A 357 11.22 -14.21 0.91
CA GLU A 357 11.41 -13.29 -0.21
C GLU A 357 10.54 -12.04 -0.08
N LEU A 358 10.81 -11.03 -0.89
CA LEU A 358 10.06 -9.77 -0.91
C LEU A 358 8.56 -9.99 -1.26
N GLY A 359 7.73 -9.07 -0.79
CA GLY A 359 6.28 -9.08 -1.01
C GLY A 359 5.46 -9.75 0.07
N TRP A 360 6.08 -10.26 1.13
CA TRP A 360 5.41 -10.64 2.35
C TRP A 360 5.32 -9.46 3.32
N TYR A 361 4.17 -9.31 3.97
CA TYR A 361 3.90 -8.24 4.92
C TYR A 361 3.28 -8.77 6.20
N HIS A 362 3.60 -8.11 7.31
CA HIS A 362 2.88 -8.24 8.57
C HIS A 362 1.84 -7.12 8.70
N LYS A 363 0.71 -7.41 9.32
CA LYS A 363 -0.13 -6.35 9.88
C LYS A 363 0.62 -5.74 11.06
N ASN A 364 0.85 -4.45 11.03
CA ASN A 364 1.61 -3.70 12.03
C ASN A 364 3.07 -4.19 12.19
N THR A 365 3.87 -3.50 12.99
CA THR A 365 5.24 -3.94 13.32
C THR A 365 5.18 -5.13 14.27
N PRO A 366 5.69 -6.31 13.90
CA PRO A 366 5.63 -7.48 14.76
C PRO A 366 6.48 -7.30 16.02
N ILE A 367 6.01 -7.81 17.15
CA ILE A 367 6.72 -7.76 18.44
C ILE A 367 8.00 -8.59 18.37
N LYS A 368 7.91 -9.76 17.74
CA LYS A 368 9.01 -10.69 17.49
C LYS A 368 8.74 -11.48 16.20
N PRO A 369 9.75 -12.13 15.61
CA PRO A 369 9.53 -13.03 14.49
C PRO A 369 8.49 -14.10 14.85
N CYS A 370 7.53 -14.32 13.95
CA CYS A 370 6.47 -15.32 14.13
C CYS A 370 6.60 -16.48 13.13
N TYR A 371 7.72 -16.62 12.42
CA TYR A 371 7.94 -17.69 11.45
C TYR A 371 9.38 -18.17 11.43
N SER A 372 9.58 -19.36 10.85
CA SER A 372 10.89 -19.93 10.51
C SER A 372 10.82 -20.69 9.17
N LEU A 373 11.86 -20.57 8.35
CA LEU A 373 12.09 -21.41 7.16
C LEU A 373 13.16 -22.48 7.39
N THR A 374 13.81 -22.47 8.54
CA THR A 374 14.95 -23.36 8.84
C THR A 374 14.61 -24.45 9.83
N GLU A 375 13.64 -24.27 10.73
CA GLU A 375 13.27 -25.29 11.71
C GLU A 375 12.60 -26.52 11.07
N ARG A 376 11.91 -26.32 9.95
CA ARG A 376 11.37 -27.39 9.11
C ARG A 376 11.67 -27.08 7.65
N PRO A 377 12.77 -27.57 7.08
CA PRO A 377 13.14 -27.28 5.69
C PRO A 377 12.03 -27.64 4.69
N GLY A 378 11.78 -26.76 3.73
CA GLY A 378 10.71 -26.89 2.74
C GLY A 378 9.32 -26.44 3.23
N TYR A 379 9.24 -25.92 4.45
CA TYR A 379 8.01 -25.36 5.00
C TYR A 379 8.21 -23.95 5.54
N LEU A 380 7.19 -23.13 5.40
CA LEU A 380 7.00 -21.93 6.20
C LEU A 380 6.37 -22.37 7.53
N ARG A 381 7.16 -22.45 8.58
CA ARG A 381 6.67 -22.72 9.94
C ARG A 381 6.21 -21.44 10.59
N LEU A 382 4.93 -21.36 10.93
CA LEU A 382 4.32 -20.20 11.57
C LEU A 382 4.06 -20.49 13.05
N PHE A 383 4.52 -19.59 13.92
CA PHE A 383 4.31 -19.64 15.36
C PHE A 383 3.16 -18.72 15.75
N GLY A 384 2.00 -19.29 16.05
CA GLY A 384 0.83 -18.52 16.46
C GLY A 384 1.07 -17.77 17.77
N ASN A 385 0.43 -16.63 17.91
CA ASN A 385 0.47 -15.83 19.13
C ASN A 385 -0.94 -15.68 19.75
N CYS A 386 -1.00 -14.94 20.86
CA CYS A 386 -2.25 -14.75 21.61
C CYS A 386 -3.22 -13.73 20.95
N PHE A 387 -2.80 -13.07 19.87
CA PHE A 387 -3.60 -12.08 19.17
C PHE A 387 -4.37 -12.76 18.03
N ASP A 388 -5.66 -12.59 18.02
CA ASP A 388 -6.51 -12.96 16.89
C ASP A 388 -6.51 -11.87 15.79
N LEU A 389 -7.16 -12.14 14.67
CA LEU A 389 -7.09 -11.28 13.51
C LEU A 389 -7.75 -9.90 13.73
N ASN A 390 -8.73 -9.79 14.63
CA ASN A 390 -9.37 -8.52 14.96
C ASN A 390 -8.62 -7.71 16.03
N SER A 391 -7.54 -8.25 16.57
CA SER A 391 -6.70 -7.54 17.55
C SER A 391 -6.12 -6.26 16.96
N PRO A 392 -6.00 -5.17 17.73
CA PRO A 392 -5.23 -4.00 17.32
C PRO A 392 -3.72 -4.27 17.26
N GLU A 393 -3.23 -5.33 17.91
CA GLU A 393 -1.82 -5.75 17.89
C GLU A 393 -1.51 -6.56 16.62
N SER A 394 -0.23 -6.90 16.41
CA SER A 394 0.24 -7.70 15.28
C SER A 394 -0.03 -9.19 15.52
N PRO A 395 -1.03 -9.81 14.87
CA PRO A 395 -1.23 -11.26 14.93
C PRO A 395 -0.11 -11.99 14.17
N ALA A 396 0.06 -13.29 14.45
CA ALA A 396 0.94 -14.13 13.64
C ALA A 396 0.29 -14.39 12.27
N MET A 397 0.53 -13.49 11.35
CA MET A 397 -0.06 -13.47 10.01
C MET A 397 0.97 -12.95 9.01
N LEU A 398 1.03 -13.59 7.84
CA LEU A 398 1.86 -13.19 6.71
C LEU A 398 0.97 -13.00 5.50
N LEU A 399 1.02 -11.81 4.91
CA LEU A 399 0.13 -11.34 3.87
C LEU A 399 0.88 -11.03 2.57
N ARG A 400 0.23 -11.23 1.44
CA ARG A 400 0.67 -10.78 0.11
C ARG A 400 -0.46 -9.99 -0.57
N LYS A 401 -0.09 -8.94 -1.28
CA LYS A 401 -1.05 -8.08 -1.99
C LYS A 401 -1.75 -8.86 -3.12
N GLN A 402 -3.06 -8.73 -3.21
CA GLN A 402 -3.80 -9.08 -4.42
C GLN A 402 -3.41 -8.09 -5.53
N THR A 403 -3.17 -8.55 -6.75
CA THR A 403 -2.70 -7.72 -7.87
C THR A 403 -3.49 -7.92 -9.15
N SER A 404 -4.41 -8.89 -9.16
CA SER A 404 -5.37 -9.15 -10.24
C SER A 404 -6.74 -9.44 -9.66
N TYR A 405 -7.80 -9.09 -10.42
CA TYR A 405 -9.17 -9.47 -10.06
C TYR A 405 -9.40 -10.97 -10.21
N ASN A 406 -8.69 -11.61 -11.16
CA ASN A 406 -8.82 -13.02 -11.47
C ASN A 406 -7.54 -13.75 -11.08
N GLU A 407 -7.40 -14.06 -9.79
CA GLU A 407 -6.26 -14.84 -9.29
C GLU A 407 -6.67 -15.82 -8.19
N SER A 408 -5.85 -16.82 -7.97
CA SER A 408 -6.03 -17.82 -6.93
C SER A 408 -4.80 -17.87 -6.04
N PHE A 409 -4.99 -17.85 -4.73
CA PHE A 409 -3.95 -18.14 -3.74
C PHE A 409 -4.15 -19.55 -3.22
N ARG A 410 -3.10 -20.36 -3.19
CA ARG A 410 -3.13 -21.74 -2.69
C ARG A 410 -2.04 -21.99 -1.67
N ALA A 411 -2.31 -22.88 -0.73
CA ALA A 411 -1.34 -23.36 0.25
C ALA A 411 -1.74 -24.75 0.72
N GLU A 412 -0.74 -25.53 1.10
CA GLU A 412 -0.95 -26.76 1.88
C GLU A 412 -0.49 -26.53 3.32
N MET A 413 -1.22 -27.06 4.29
CA MET A 413 -0.93 -26.86 5.70
C MET A 413 -0.93 -28.18 6.47
N ILE A 414 0.01 -28.31 7.40
CA ILE A 414 -0.04 -29.30 8.49
C ILE A 414 -0.22 -28.54 9.79
N PHE A 415 -1.29 -28.83 10.52
CA PHE A 415 -1.55 -28.23 11.82
C PHE A 415 -2.30 -29.20 12.72
N LYS A 416 -1.75 -29.44 13.91
CA LYS A 416 -2.29 -30.38 14.91
C LYS A 416 -2.52 -29.65 16.23
N PRO A 417 -3.63 -28.90 16.36
CA PRO A 417 -3.89 -28.14 17.56
C PRO A 417 -4.17 -29.08 18.76
N SER A 418 -3.36 -28.95 19.79
CA SER A 418 -3.47 -29.76 21.02
C SER A 418 -4.38 -29.13 22.08
N ARG A 419 -4.75 -27.86 21.90
CA ARG A 419 -5.54 -27.11 22.89
C ARG A 419 -6.69 -26.35 22.19
N ALA A 420 -7.83 -26.28 22.90
CA ALA A 420 -8.96 -25.48 22.48
C ALA A 420 -8.56 -24.00 22.33
N GLY A 421 -9.03 -23.35 21.27
CA GLY A 421 -8.70 -21.97 20.92
C GLY A 421 -7.52 -21.82 19.97
N TYR A 422 -6.73 -22.87 19.72
CA TYR A 422 -5.68 -22.86 18.71
C TYR A 422 -6.30 -22.98 17.33
N GLU A 423 -5.90 -22.09 16.42
CA GLU A 423 -6.45 -21.99 15.07
C GLU A 423 -5.36 -21.61 14.07
N SER A 424 -5.43 -22.17 12.85
CA SER A 424 -4.58 -21.80 11.73
C SER A 424 -5.27 -22.06 10.40
N GLY A 425 -4.91 -21.26 9.37
CA GLY A 425 -5.48 -21.36 8.04
C GLY A 425 -5.03 -20.25 7.10
N ILE A 426 -5.89 -19.94 6.12
CA ILE A 426 -5.69 -18.84 5.16
C ILE A 426 -6.74 -17.75 5.34
N THR A 427 -6.41 -16.54 4.88
CA THR A 427 -7.28 -15.36 4.99
C THR A 427 -7.35 -14.56 3.70
N VAL A 428 -8.53 -14.02 3.41
CA VAL A 428 -8.74 -12.85 2.54
C VAL A 428 -8.88 -11.65 3.47
N TRP A 429 -7.93 -10.76 3.41
CA TRP A 429 -7.74 -9.70 4.38
C TRP A 429 -8.00 -8.32 3.76
N TRP A 430 -8.92 -7.57 4.34
CA TRP A 430 -9.13 -6.15 4.05
C TRP A 430 -8.69 -5.27 5.22
N SER A 431 -9.14 -5.60 6.42
CA SER A 431 -8.77 -4.92 7.66
C SER A 431 -9.14 -5.79 8.86
N GLN A 432 -8.74 -5.39 10.07
CA GLN A 432 -9.15 -6.06 11.31
C GLN A 432 -10.68 -6.03 11.56
N TYR A 433 -11.42 -5.26 10.80
CA TYR A 433 -12.89 -5.17 10.88
C TYR A 433 -13.62 -5.92 9.77
N SER A 434 -12.89 -6.34 8.74
CA SER A 434 -13.47 -7.06 7.59
C SER A 434 -12.43 -7.98 6.97
N TYR A 435 -12.64 -9.27 7.08
CA TYR A 435 -11.80 -10.34 6.54
C TYR A 435 -12.60 -11.63 6.43
N ALA A 436 -12.08 -12.58 5.68
CA ALA A 436 -12.58 -13.95 5.65
C ALA A 436 -11.47 -14.92 6.02
N THR A 437 -11.83 -16.04 6.64
CA THR A 437 -10.89 -17.13 6.97
C THR A 437 -11.48 -18.49 6.71
N ILE A 438 -10.62 -19.44 6.37
CA ILE A 438 -10.90 -20.86 6.40
C ILE A 438 -9.70 -21.60 6.97
N GLY A 439 -9.91 -22.51 7.91
CA GLY A 439 -8.81 -23.20 8.57
C GLY A 439 -9.25 -24.31 9.51
N ILE A 440 -8.27 -24.84 10.25
CA ILE A 440 -8.46 -25.83 11.29
C ILE A 440 -8.30 -25.17 12.65
N ALA A 441 -9.20 -25.49 13.56
CA ALA A 441 -9.12 -25.12 14.97
C ALA A 441 -9.33 -26.32 15.87
N ALA A 442 -8.99 -26.17 17.14
CA ALA A 442 -9.47 -27.06 18.19
C ALA A 442 -10.51 -26.32 19.04
N VAL A 443 -11.67 -26.93 19.21
CA VAL A 443 -12.77 -26.39 19.99
C VAL A 443 -13.07 -27.33 21.16
N ARG A 444 -13.38 -26.78 22.32
CA ARG A 444 -13.81 -27.57 23.49
C ARG A 444 -15.26 -27.97 23.30
N GLU A 445 -15.60 -29.20 23.55
CA GLU A 445 -16.98 -29.64 23.61
C GLU A 445 -17.70 -29.07 24.85
N ASP A 446 -19.03 -28.98 24.81
CA ASP A 446 -19.86 -28.41 25.88
C ASP A 446 -19.73 -29.14 27.21
N ASP A 447 -19.34 -30.45 27.19
CA ASP A 447 -19.10 -31.28 28.36
C ASP A 447 -17.72 -31.07 29.01
N GLY A 448 -16.89 -30.17 28.44
CA GLY A 448 -15.53 -29.89 28.94
C GLY A 448 -14.48 -30.91 28.57
N SER A 449 -14.80 -31.85 27.68
CA SER A 449 -13.89 -32.91 27.21
C SER A 449 -12.78 -32.36 26.28
N LEU A 450 -11.96 -33.28 25.75
CA LEU A 450 -10.78 -32.96 24.92
C LEU A 450 -11.10 -32.03 23.77
N ALA A 451 -10.11 -31.20 23.39
CA ALA A 451 -10.20 -30.33 22.21
C ALA A 451 -10.42 -31.15 20.94
N VAL A 452 -11.52 -30.91 20.24
CA VAL A 452 -11.89 -31.62 19.01
C VAL A 452 -11.43 -30.82 17.79
N PRO A 453 -10.75 -31.44 16.80
CA PRO A 453 -10.45 -30.84 15.53
C PRO A 453 -11.72 -30.34 14.83
N THR A 454 -11.70 -29.10 14.39
CA THR A 454 -12.89 -28.42 13.87
C THR A 454 -12.50 -27.59 12.66
N ILE A 455 -13.26 -27.68 11.58
CA ILE A 455 -13.12 -26.74 10.46
C ILE A 455 -13.86 -25.46 10.84
N VAL A 456 -13.14 -24.34 10.73
CA VAL A 456 -13.68 -23.00 11.04
C VAL A 456 -13.67 -22.15 9.77
N THR A 457 -14.81 -21.51 9.49
CA THR A 457 -14.92 -20.50 8.43
C THR A 457 -15.48 -19.21 9.01
N ARG A 458 -14.98 -18.09 8.50
CA ARG A 458 -15.55 -16.75 8.74
C ARG A 458 -15.68 -16.00 7.44
N GLU A 459 -16.79 -15.32 7.28
CA GLU A 459 -17.05 -14.46 6.12
C GLU A 459 -17.57 -13.10 6.55
N PRO A 460 -17.21 -12.01 5.83
CA PRO A 460 -17.74 -10.68 6.09
C PRO A 460 -19.23 -10.63 5.75
N THR A 461 -19.98 -9.79 6.46
CA THR A 461 -21.44 -9.66 6.27
C THR A 461 -21.85 -8.41 5.52
N GLY A 462 -20.91 -7.49 5.25
CA GLY A 462 -21.20 -6.17 4.64
C GLY A 462 -22.01 -5.21 5.53
N LYS A 463 -22.35 -5.61 6.76
CA LYS A 463 -23.26 -4.85 7.64
C LYS A 463 -22.52 -3.73 8.39
N VAL A 464 -22.19 -2.65 7.68
CA VAL A 464 -21.47 -1.49 8.23
C VAL A 464 -22.16 -0.89 9.44
N SER A 465 -23.50 -0.90 9.49
CA SER A 465 -24.28 -0.36 10.61
C SER A 465 -24.12 -1.13 11.94
N GLU A 466 -23.66 -2.38 11.86
CA GLU A 466 -23.41 -3.22 13.03
C GLU A 466 -21.95 -3.14 13.51
N LEU A 467 -21.05 -2.52 12.73
CA LEU A 467 -19.64 -2.39 13.09
C LEU A 467 -19.45 -1.53 14.35
N LYS A 468 -18.61 -2.03 15.24
CA LYS A 468 -18.15 -1.30 16.43
C LYS A 468 -16.64 -1.38 16.54
N ILE A 469 -16.04 -0.38 17.18
CA ILE A 469 -14.60 -0.37 17.45
C ILE A 469 -14.24 -1.64 18.26
N GLY A 470 -13.32 -2.44 17.72
CA GLY A 470 -12.87 -3.71 18.31
C GLY A 470 -13.72 -4.94 17.98
N TYR A 471 -14.82 -4.78 17.21
CA TYR A 471 -15.74 -5.88 16.93
C TYR A 471 -16.07 -5.94 15.42
N PRO A 472 -15.42 -6.84 14.66
CA PRO A 472 -15.81 -7.11 13.28
C PRO A 472 -17.18 -7.80 13.23
N VAL A 473 -17.95 -7.57 12.17
CA VAL A 473 -19.23 -8.25 11.95
C VAL A 473 -19.05 -9.35 10.93
N LEU A 474 -18.74 -10.54 11.42
CA LEU A 474 -18.47 -11.73 10.63
C LEU A 474 -19.53 -12.80 10.88
N ARG A 475 -19.89 -13.55 9.86
CA ARG A 475 -20.61 -14.81 10.01
C ARG A 475 -19.59 -15.92 10.20
N SER A 476 -19.63 -16.59 11.35
CA SER A 476 -18.76 -17.71 11.66
C SER A 476 -19.53 -19.02 11.61
N LYS A 477 -18.88 -20.05 11.09
CA LYS A 477 -19.39 -21.42 11.10
C LYS A 477 -18.28 -22.35 11.55
N THR A 478 -18.63 -23.26 12.45
CA THR A 478 -17.77 -24.34 12.93
C THR A 478 -18.37 -25.68 12.56
N SER A 479 -17.52 -26.61 12.13
CA SER A 479 -17.92 -27.98 11.83
C SER A 479 -16.97 -28.93 12.55
N ALA A 480 -17.42 -29.50 13.67
CA ALA A 480 -16.66 -30.50 14.40
C ALA A 480 -16.43 -31.73 13.53
N CYS A 481 -15.22 -32.22 13.50
CA CYS A 481 -14.80 -33.37 12.72
C CYS A 481 -14.09 -34.39 13.65
N PRO A 482 -14.82 -35.08 14.55
CA PRO A 482 -14.24 -36.10 15.41
C PRO A 482 -13.57 -37.17 14.56
N GLY A 483 -12.29 -37.49 14.86
CA GLY A 483 -11.53 -38.48 14.08
C GLY A 483 -10.93 -37.93 12.78
N LEU A 484 -10.91 -36.60 12.57
CA LEU A 484 -10.16 -35.98 11.47
C LEU A 484 -8.68 -36.36 11.57
N ASP A 485 -8.16 -36.96 10.49
CA ASP A 485 -6.74 -37.33 10.42
C ASP A 485 -5.90 -36.10 10.08
N LEU A 486 -5.35 -35.47 11.12
CA LEU A 486 -4.50 -34.27 10.99
C LEU A 486 -3.06 -34.61 10.53
N ASP A 487 -2.74 -35.88 10.21
CA ASP A 487 -1.49 -36.25 9.54
C ASP A 487 -1.53 -35.94 8.04
N HIS A 488 -2.72 -35.79 7.46
CA HIS A 488 -2.88 -35.34 6.08
C HIS A 488 -2.64 -33.84 5.92
N HIS A 489 -2.11 -33.46 4.76
CA HIS A 489 -2.03 -32.04 4.37
C HIS A 489 -3.43 -31.48 4.14
N VAL A 490 -3.69 -30.34 4.75
CA VAL A 490 -4.89 -29.53 4.48
C VAL A 490 -4.65 -28.74 3.21
N GLN A 491 -5.43 -29.00 2.16
CA GLN A 491 -5.41 -28.22 0.93
C GLN A 491 -6.26 -26.96 1.13
N LEU A 492 -5.69 -25.80 0.90
CA LEU A 492 -6.34 -24.51 1.12
C LEU A 492 -6.27 -23.68 -0.15
N ALA A 493 -7.38 -23.07 -0.55
CA ALA A 493 -7.41 -22.20 -1.72
C ALA A 493 -8.33 -20.98 -1.52
N ILE A 494 -7.97 -19.88 -2.16
CA ILE A 494 -8.76 -18.68 -2.38
C ILE A 494 -8.86 -18.48 -3.89
N ALA A 495 -10.07 -18.28 -4.41
CA ALA A 495 -10.32 -17.86 -5.78
C ALA A 495 -10.94 -16.46 -5.75
N ALA A 496 -10.25 -15.47 -6.31
CA ALA A 496 -10.72 -14.11 -6.46
C ALA A 496 -11.37 -13.92 -7.84
N GLN A 497 -12.45 -13.17 -7.84
CA GLN A 497 -13.15 -12.68 -9.02
C GLN A 497 -13.54 -11.21 -8.80
N PRO A 498 -13.88 -10.46 -9.85
CA PRO A 498 -14.17 -9.03 -9.71
C PRO A 498 -15.23 -8.69 -8.65
N THR A 499 -16.24 -9.54 -8.45
CA THR A 499 -17.38 -9.27 -7.55
C THR A 499 -17.52 -10.25 -6.40
N LYS A 500 -16.66 -11.28 -6.32
CA LYS A 500 -16.75 -12.30 -5.26
C LYS A 500 -15.44 -12.98 -4.97
N TYR A 501 -15.39 -13.60 -3.80
CA TYR A 501 -14.34 -14.53 -3.36
C TYR A 501 -14.93 -15.87 -3.01
N GLU A 502 -14.20 -16.94 -3.33
CA GLU A 502 -14.48 -18.31 -2.91
C GLU A 502 -13.25 -18.85 -2.17
N MET A 503 -13.49 -19.45 -1.02
CA MET A 503 -12.42 -20.11 -0.26
C MET A 503 -12.79 -21.58 -0.07
N SER A 504 -11.81 -22.46 -0.16
CA SER A 504 -12.00 -23.91 0.00
C SER A 504 -10.92 -24.53 0.89
N LEU A 505 -11.34 -25.58 1.57
CA LEU A 505 -10.49 -26.47 2.37
C LEU A 505 -10.85 -27.91 2.02
N ASP A 506 -9.81 -28.73 1.82
CA ASP A 506 -9.93 -30.20 1.73
C ASP A 506 -8.88 -30.86 2.62
N ILE A 507 -9.30 -31.81 3.42
CA ILE A 507 -8.43 -32.68 4.21
C ILE A 507 -8.93 -34.12 4.17
N GLY A 508 -8.21 -35.01 3.49
CA GLY A 508 -8.58 -36.43 3.38
C GLY A 508 -9.97 -36.68 2.78
N GLY A 509 -10.47 -35.77 1.90
CA GLY A 509 -11.79 -35.86 1.29
C GLY A 509 -12.91 -35.19 2.09
N ILE A 510 -12.62 -34.64 3.28
CA ILE A 510 -13.55 -33.77 4.02
C ILE A 510 -13.37 -32.35 3.51
N THR A 511 -14.42 -31.77 2.93
CA THR A 511 -14.36 -30.47 2.28
C THR A 511 -15.20 -29.43 3.00
N ALA A 512 -14.74 -28.17 2.95
CA ALA A 512 -15.52 -27.01 3.36
C ALA A 512 -15.30 -25.86 2.35
N ASN A 513 -16.34 -25.09 2.13
CA ASN A 513 -16.28 -23.93 1.24
C ASN A 513 -17.00 -22.73 1.87
N VAL A 514 -16.54 -21.54 1.53
CA VAL A 514 -17.19 -20.28 1.87
C VAL A 514 -17.13 -19.35 0.65
N SER A 515 -18.19 -18.61 0.40
CA SER A 515 -18.27 -17.65 -0.70
C SER A 515 -18.97 -16.38 -0.24
N PHE A 516 -18.42 -15.22 -0.61
CA PHE A 516 -18.96 -13.91 -0.23
C PHE A 516 -18.71 -12.88 -1.33
N LYS A 517 -19.50 -11.82 -1.33
CA LYS A 517 -19.34 -10.72 -2.28
C LYS A 517 -18.15 -9.83 -1.92
N SER A 518 -17.48 -9.29 -2.93
CA SER A 518 -16.37 -8.34 -2.72
C SER A 518 -16.83 -7.09 -1.97
N GLU A 519 -18.04 -6.60 -2.24
CA GLU A 519 -18.63 -5.45 -1.55
C GLU A 519 -18.88 -5.67 -0.05
N ASP A 520 -19.12 -6.92 0.38
CA ASP A 520 -19.25 -7.26 1.79
C ASP A 520 -17.91 -7.20 2.54
N LEU A 521 -16.81 -7.40 1.81
CA LEU A 521 -15.44 -7.37 2.33
C LEU A 521 -14.88 -5.94 2.38
N THR A 522 -15.02 -5.17 1.28
CA THR A 522 -14.35 -3.88 1.08
C THR A 522 -15.12 -2.72 1.72
N ILE A 523 -15.46 -2.87 2.99
CA ILE A 523 -16.24 -1.90 3.77
C ILE A 523 -15.34 -0.89 4.49
N TYR A 524 -15.90 0.28 4.77
CA TYR A 524 -15.22 1.32 5.57
C TYR A 524 -15.11 0.88 7.03
N PRO A 525 -13.92 0.96 7.66
CA PRO A 525 -13.76 0.63 9.07
C PRO A 525 -14.43 1.70 9.96
N PRO A 526 -14.85 1.33 11.20
CA PRO A 526 -15.48 2.28 12.12
C PRO A 526 -14.51 3.32 12.68
N VAL A 527 -13.20 3.09 12.53
CA VAL A 527 -12.10 4.00 12.85
C VAL A 527 -10.98 3.80 11.82
N GLY A 528 -10.31 4.90 11.44
CA GLY A 528 -9.29 4.87 10.40
C GLY A 528 -9.85 5.16 9.01
N GLY A 529 -9.29 4.51 7.98
CA GLY A 529 -9.67 4.69 6.58
C GLY A 529 -9.52 3.40 5.76
N ALA A 530 -10.24 3.32 4.65
CA ALA A 530 -10.15 2.24 3.68
C ALA A 530 -9.10 2.57 2.59
N PHE A 531 -7.85 2.81 3.00
CA PHE A 531 -6.79 3.31 2.10
C PHE A 531 -5.95 2.21 1.46
N CYS A 532 -6.11 0.97 1.93
CA CYS A 532 -5.35 -0.19 1.48
C CYS A 532 -6.12 -1.01 0.44
N GLY A 533 -5.53 -2.12 0.00
CA GLY A 533 -6.14 -3.12 -0.87
C GLY A 533 -6.24 -4.47 -0.17
N VAL A 534 -6.95 -5.39 -0.82
CA VAL A 534 -7.07 -6.79 -0.35
C VAL A 534 -5.72 -7.49 -0.40
N MET A 535 -5.48 -8.30 0.61
CA MET A 535 -4.32 -9.17 0.70
C MET A 535 -4.75 -10.61 0.98
N PHE A 536 -3.98 -11.57 0.49
CA PHE A 536 -4.12 -12.99 0.83
C PHE A 536 -3.01 -13.40 1.78
N GLY A 537 -3.29 -14.34 2.67
CA GLY A 537 -2.23 -14.79 3.56
C GLY A 537 -2.54 -16.02 4.38
N VAL A 538 -1.53 -16.37 5.18
CA VAL A 538 -1.57 -17.45 6.16
C VAL A 538 -1.58 -16.87 7.56
N TYR A 539 -2.25 -17.54 8.51
CA TYR A 539 -2.31 -17.09 9.89
C TYR A 539 -2.31 -18.25 10.88
N SER A 540 -1.91 -17.95 12.12
CA SER A 540 -2.06 -18.83 13.27
C SER A 540 -2.29 -18.01 14.53
N CYS A 541 -3.31 -18.33 15.30
CA CYS A 541 -3.66 -17.58 16.51
C CYS A 541 -4.24 -18.48 17.61
N GLY A 542 -4.14 -18.01 18.84
CA GLY A 542 -4.77 -18.61 20.02
C GLY A 542 -5.72 -17.61 20.67
N GLN A 543 -6.77 -18.09 21.31
CA GLN A 543 -7.73 -17.24 22.04
C GLN A 543 -7.09 -16.74 23.35
N SER A 544 -6.36 -15.64 23.27
CA SER A 544 -5.62 -15.02 24.39
C SER A 544 -4.48 -15.87 24.96
N GLU A 545 -4.09 -16.97 24.29
CA GLU A 545 -2.96 -17.82 24.65
C GLU A 545 -1.96 -17.94 23.48
N PRO A 546 -0.65 -18.01 23.71
CA PRO A 546 0.31 -18.34 22.66
C PRO A 546 0.07 -19.76 22.15
N VAL A 547 0.18 -19.96 20.84
CA VAL A 547 0.02 -21.29 20.22
C VAL A 547 1.34 -22.04 20.32
N LEU A 548 1.33 -23.16 21.00
CA LEU A 548 2.53 -24.01 21.18
C LEU A 548 2.74 -24.98 20.02
N ASP A 549 1.69 -25.24 19.24
CA ASP A 549 1.71 -26.13 18.08
C ASP A 549 1.97 -25.30 16.82
N PRO A 550 3.13 -25.44 16.16
CA PRO A 550 3.41 -24.66 14.96
C PRO A 550 2.52 -25.10 13.80
N SER A 551 2.20 -24.16 12.92
CA SER A 551 1.55 -24.44 11.65
C SER A 551 2.58 -24.45 10.54
N ASP A 552 2.67 -25.53 9.80
CA ASP A 552 3.65 -25.71 8.73
C ASP A 552 2.97 -25.62 7.37
N PHE A 553 3.28 -24.56 6.61
CA PHE A 553 2.74 -24.31 5.27
C PHE A 553 3.76 -24.67 4.19
N THR A 554 3.29 -25.27 3.11
CA THR A 554 4.08 -25.57 1.91
C THR A 554 3.25 -25.33 0.65
N ASN A 555 3.85 -25.45 -0.53
CA ASN A 555 3.21 -25.27 -1.83
C ASN A 555 2.37 -23.97 -1.91
N ILE A 556 2.93 -22.88 -1.35
CA ILE A 556 2.26 -21.57 -1.36
C ILE A 556 2.47 -20.94 -2.74
N GLU A 557 1.37 -20.65 -3.43
CA GLU A 557 1.45 -20.10 -4.79
C GLU A 557 0.29 -19.15 -5.12
N ILE A 558 0.53 -18.27 -6.08
CA ILE A 558 -0.47 -17.42 -6.72
C ILE A 558 -0.54 -17.77 -8.21
N LEU A 559 -1.74 -18.04 -8.67
CA LEU A 559 -2.02 -18.37 -10.07
C LEU A 559 -2.87 -17.26 -10.69
N GLU A 560 -2.57 -16.89 -11.93
CA GLU A 560 -3.48 -16.13 -12.77
C GLU A 560 -4.55 -17.07 -13.29
N THR A 561 -5.81 -16.67 -13.20
CA THR A 561 -6.96 -17.45 -13.70
C THR A 561 -7.60 -16.74 -14.88
N GLU A 562 -8.29 -17.49 -15.76
CA GLU A 562 -9.02 -16.89 -16.88
C GLU A 562 -10.17 -16.00 -16.37
N GLU A 563 -10.47 -14.95 -17.11
CA GLU A 563 -11.73 -14.22 -16.95
C GLU A 563 -12.89 -15.19 -17.26
N ARG A 564 -13.71 -15.49 -16.26
CA ARG A 564 -14.90 -16.33 -16.41
C ARG A 564 -16.15 -15.48 -16.57
#